data_54095d81761d41442cd8233b49f3a80f
#
_entry.id   54095d81761d41442cd8233b49f3a80f
#
_cell.length_a   1.000
_cell.length_b   1.000
_cell.length_c   1.000
_cell.angle_alpha   90.00
_cell.angle_beta   90.00
_cell.angle_gamma   90.00
#
_symmetry.space_group_name_H-M   'P 1'
#
loop_
_entity.id
_entity.type
_entity.pdbx_description
1 polymer ?
#
loop_
_entity_poly.entity_id
_entity_poly.type
_entity_poly.pdbx_seq_one_letter_code
_entity_poly.pdbx_strand_id
1 'polypeptide(L)'
;EQERPVPGAGVNINIAGRHMAMELLLDTFKTGGFYGLLCWNKLFDIRLFRDKGVHFDETMFFGDDASELHRVYDGEYVYCVPRVLYHYRRRGGQMTEVLFPPRRLDDLKMYWNWLGWFAAQPDKTEYKGYYEWAVAWYWKVFYLFWCQASEAGAMAKLKPEFLKHKKHLDSILPDILRCPHVPGAEKARAVLFCAAPGLTYTLAHARGKLHGSKTD
;
A
#
# COMPACT_ATOMS: atom_id res chain seq x y z
N GLU A 1 23.70 -18.48 -9.99
CA GLU A 1 22.64 -17.49 -9.64
C GLU A 1 23.29 -16.31 -8.92
N GLN A 2 23.16 -15.09 -9.42
CA GLN A 2 23.66 -13.91 -8.72
C GLN A 2 22.65 -13.49 -7.66
N GLU A 3 23.09 -13.47 -6.40
CA GLU A 3 22.31 -12.87 -5.32
C GLU A 3 22.28 -11.35 -5.48
N ARG A 4 21.07 -10.78 -5.49
CA ARG A 4 20.86 -9.33 -5.53
C ARG A 4 19.90 -8.93 -4.42
N PRO A 5 20.11 -7.78 -3.74
CA PRO A 5 19.15 -7.26 -2.80
C PRO A 5 17.78 -7.06 -3.45
N VAL A 6 16.71 -7.45 -2.76
CA VAL A 6 15.34 -7.10 -3.18
C VAL A 6 15.09 -5.65 -2.75
N PRO A 7 14.92 -4.70 -3.69
CA PRO A 7 14.70 -3.30 -3.33
C PRO A 7 13.47 -3.14 -2.44
N GLY A 8 13.61 -2.35 -1.38
CA GLY A 8 12.53 -2.07 -0.44
C GLY A 8 12.16 -3.18 0.54
N ALA A 9 12.74 -4.40 0.41
CA ALA A 9 12.44 -5.52 1.30
C ALA A 9 13.49 -5.71 2.41
N GLY A 10 14.65 -5.08 2.27
CA GLY A 10 15.73 -5.15 3.26
C GLY A 10 15.57 -4.14 4.39
N VAL A 11 16.04 -4.50 5.57
CA VAL A 11 16.15 -3.57 6.71
C VAL A 11 17.29 -2.59 6.42
N ASN A 12 17.01 -1.29 6.56
CA ASN A 12 18.06 -0.29 6.54
C ASN A 12 18.96 -0.52 7.77
N ILE A 13 20.27 -0.51 7.58
CA ILE A 13 21.25 -0.67 8.67
C ILE A 13 21.04 0.34 9.81
N ASN A 14 20.50 1.52 9.50
CA ASN A 14 20.20 2.56 10.46
C ASN A 14 19.03 2.21 11.42
N ILE A 15 18.24 1.17 11.11
CA ILE A 15 17.18 0.67 11.96
C ILE A 15 17.53 -0.67 12.62
N ALA A 16 18.81 -1.02 12.67
CA ALA A 16 19.26 -2.18 13.45
C ALA A 16 18.98 -1.98 14.94
N GLY A 17 18.53 -3.03 15.63
CA GLY A 17 18.22 -2.98 17.05
C GLY A 17 16.72 -3.06 17.36
N ARG A 18 16.35 -2.61 18.58
CA ARG A 18 14.98 -2.67 19.09
C ARG A 18 14.20 -1.40 18.75
N HIS A 19 13.02 -1.58 18.18
CA HIS A 19 12.09 -0.51 17.80
C HIS A 19 10.65 -0.85 18.20
N MET A 20 9.79 0.16 18.31
CA MET A 20 8.35 -0.07 18.27
C MET A 20 7.98 -0.68 16.91
N ALA A 21 7.21 -1.76 16.90
CA ALA A 21 6.90 -2.45 15.66
C ALA A 21 6.11 -1.58 14.66
N MET A 22 5.27 -0.69 15.16
CA MET A 22 4.54 0.28 14.35
C MET A 22 5.45 1.27 13.60
N GLU A 23 6.66 1.53 14.08
CA GLU A 23 7.64 2.38 13.38
C GLU A 23 8.07 1.77 12.04
N LEU A 24 8.08 0.43 11.92
CA LEU A 24 8.37 -0.26 10.66
C LEU A 24 7.30 0.04 9.61
N LEU A 25 6.04 0.10 10.04
CA LEU A 25 4.93 0.45 9.16
C LEU A 25 5.02 1.91 8.71
N LEU A 26 5.34 2.80 9.65
CA LEU A 26 5.52 4.23 9.37
C LEU A 26 6.70 4.48 8.44
N ASP A 27 7.82 3.78 8.62
CA ASP A 27 8.97 3.89 7.72
C ASP A 27 8.63 3.39 6.31
N THR A 28 7.88 2.30 6.20
CA THR A 28 7.36 1.82 4.93
C THR A 28 6.54 2.89 4.20
N PHE A 29 5.66 3.59 4.90
CA PHE A 29 4.90 4.68 4.32
C PHE A 29 5.77 5.84 3.83
N LYS A 30 6.77 6.22 4.59
CA LYS A 30 7.67 7.35 4.28
C LYS A 30 8.62 7.05 3.13
N THR A 31 9.18 5.85 3.10
CA THR A 31 10.24 5.48 2.15
C THR A 31 9.71 4.83 0.88
N GLY A 32 8.49 4.32 0.91
CA GLY A 32 7.92 3.47 -0.16
C GLY A 32 8.54 2.07 -0.17
N GLY A 33 9.37 1.72 0.82
CA GLY A 33 9.82 0.36 1.06
C GLY A 33 8.65 -0.53 1.49
N PHE A 34 8.85 -1.83 1.50
CA PHE A 34 7.78 -2.77 1.88
C PHE A 34 8.22 -3.81 2.90
N TYR A 35 9.42 -3.69 3.47
CA TYR A 35 9.91 -4.65 4.46
C TYR A 35 9.02 -4.71 5.73
N GLY A 36 8.38 -3.60 6.10
CA GLY A 36 7.42 -3.56 7.21
C GLY A 36 6.12 -4.31 6.92
N LEU A 37 5.80 -4.56 5.65
CA LEU A 37 4.56 -5.22 5.21
C LEU A 37 4.72 -6.73 4.97
N LEU A 38 5.94 -7.25 4.94
CA LEU A 38 6.22 -8.63 4.55
C LEU A 38 6.27 -9.54 5.79
N CYS A 39 5.60 -10.68 5.74
CA CYS A 39 5.71 -11.70 6.77
C CYS A 39 6.96 -12.57 6.62
N TRP A 40 7.38 -12.88 5.39
CA TRP A 40 8.45 -13.83 5.11
C TRP A 40 9.86 -13.37 5.54
N ASN A 41 10.07 -12.10 5.82
CA ASN A 41 11.34 -11.55 6.33
C ASN A 41 11.35 -11.38 7.86
N LYS A 42 10.42 -11.99 8.58
CA LYS A 42 10.25 -11.84 10.03
C LYS A 42 10.04 -13.19 10.72
N LEU A 43 10.38 -13.21 11.99
CA LEU A 43 9.96 -14.24 12.93
C LEU A 43 8.97 -13.61 13.89
N PHE A 44 7.81 -14.24 14.06
CA PHE A 44 6.75 -13.80 14.95
C PHE A 44 6.56 -14.80 16.08
N ASP A 45 6.31 -14.29 17.28
CA ASP A 45 5.72 -15.12 18.32
C ASP A 45 4.26 -15.38 17.94
N ILE A 46 3.87 -16.64 17.82
CA ILE A 46 2.49 -17.01 17.44
C ILE A 46 1.43 -16.47 18.42
N ARG A 47 1.82 -16.20 19.66
CA ARG A 47 0.92 -15.61 20.67
C ARG A 47 0.43 -14.23 20.24
N LEU A 48 1.24 -13.44 19.51
CA LEU A 48 0.84 -12.14 18.97
C LEU A 48 -0.42 -12.22 18.10
N PHE A 49 -0.57 -13.29 17.35
CA PHE A 49 -1.76 -13.52 16.53
C PHE A 49 -2.92 -14.05 17.36
N ARG A 50 -2.65 -15.03 18.23
CA ARG A 50 -3.69 -15.69 19.04
C ARG A 50 -4.32 -14.76 20.07
N ASP A 51 -3.49 -14.04 20.82
CA ASP A 51 -3.95 -13.18 21.92
C ASP A 51 -4.68 -11.93 21.40
N LYS A 52 -4.31 -11.44 20.22
CA LYS A 52 -4.97 -10.31 19.55
C LYS A 52 -6.12 -10.73 18.62
N GLY A 53 -6.38 -12.03 18.49
CA GLY A 53 -7.42 -12.55 17.59
C GLY A 53 -7.21 -12.15 16.14
N VAL A 54 -5.93 -12.13 15.68
CA VAL A 54 -5.59 -11.75 14.32
C VAL A 54 -5.57 -12.98 13.43
N HIS A 55 -6.32 -12.92 12.33
CA HIS A 55 -6.38 -13.95 11.30
C HIS A 55 -6.21 -13.30 9.93
N PHE A 56 -5.45 -13.94 9.06
CA PHE A 56 -5.34 -13.49 7.68
C PHE A 56 -6.64 -13.74 6.91
N ASP A 57 -6.99 -12.81 6.04
CA ASP A 57 -8.18 -12.93 5.20
C ASP A 57 -7.90 -13.89 4.02
N GLU A 58 -8.38 -15.12 4.12
CA GLU A 58 -8.21 -16.18 3.12
C GLU A 58 -8.86 -15.82 1.77
N THR A 59 -9.71 -14.79 1.70
CA THR A 59 -10.31 -14.31 0.47
C THR A 59 -9.41 -13.36 -0.31
N MET A 60 -8.36 -12.81 0.31
CA MET A 60 -7.37 -11.94 -0.31
C MET A 60 -6.29 -12.77 -0.98
N PHE A 61 -5.79 -12.28 -2.12
CA PHE A 61 -4.70 -12.89 -2.87
C PHE A 61 -3.45 -12.00 -2.93
N PHE A 62 -3.65 -10.68 -2.80
CA PHE A 62 -2.59 -9.69 -2.65
C PHE A 62 -2.78 -8.93 -1.35
N GLY A 63 -1.69 -8.62 -0.66
CA GLY A 63 -1.69 -7.85 0.56
C GLY A 63 -2.37 -8.55 1.75
N ASP A 64 -2.62 -9.85 1.66
CA ASP A 64 -3.23 -10.68 2.71
C ASP A 64 -2.44 -10.59 4.02
N ASP A 65 -1.13 -10.78 3.95
CA ASP A 65 -0.24 -10.66 5.10
C ASP A 65 -0.20 -9.20 5.62
N ALA A 66 0.00 -8.23 4.75
CA ALA A 66 0.07 -6.82 5.14
C ALA A 66 -1.23 -6.29 5.74
N SER A 67 -2.38 -6.84 5.34
CA SER A 67 -3.68 -6.34 5.79
C SER A 67 -3.87 -6.40 7.30
N GLU A 68 -3.22 -7.33 7.97
CA GLU A 68 -3.37 -7.58 9.41
C GLU A 68 -2.15 -7.19 10.25
N LEU A 69 -0.99 -6.93 9.64
CA LEU A 69 0.24 -6.68 10.38
C LEU A 69 0.17 -5.45 11.30
N HIS A 70 -0.59 -4.44 10.95
CA HIS A 70 -0.79 -3.27 11.82
C HIS A 70 -1.37 -3.66 13.19
N ARG A 71 -2.29 -4.64 13.23
CA ARG A 71 -2.87 -5.16 14.48
C ARG A 71 -1.86 -5.99 15.27
N VAL A 72 -1.02 -6.74 14.56
CA VAL A 72 0.06 -7.53 15.20
C VAL A 72 1.09 -6.61 15.82
N TYR A 73 1.44 -5.51 15.12
CA TYR A 73 2.47 -4.56 15.56
C TYR A 73 2.04 -3.64 16.71
N ASP A 74 0.74 -3.46 16.87
CA ASP A 74 0.19 -2.52 17.85
C ASP A 74 0.64 -2.87 19.28
N GLY A 75 1.29 -1.91 19.96
CA GLY A 75 1.84 -2.08 21.31
C GLY A 75 3.07 -2.99 21.40
N GLU A 76 3.60 -3.52 20.29
CA GLU A 76 4.69 -4.49 20.28
C GLU A 76 6.03 -3.88 19.91
N TYR A 77 7.08 -4.63 20.24
CA TYR A 77 8.45 -4.34 19.85
C TYR A 77 8.98 -5.35 18.84
N VAL A 78 9.86 -4.86 17.97
CA VAL A 78 10.60 -5.69 17.00
C VAL A 78 12.09 -5.46 17.18
N TYR A 79 12.89 -6.49 16.94
CA TYR A 79 14.34 -6.40 16.85
C TYR A 79 14.77 -6.57 15.40
N CYS A 80 15.36 -5.53 14.82
CA CYS A 80 15.84 -5.52 13.44
C CYS A 80 17.28 -6.02 13.37
N VAL A 81 17.51 -7.09 12.62
CA VAL A 81 18.84 -7.72 12.42
C VAL A 81 19.40 -7.26 11.07
N PRO A 82 20.52 -6.50 11.04
CA PRO A 82 21.09 -5.97 9.80
C PRO A 82 21.96 -7.01 9.06
N ARG A 83 21.41 -8.19 8.82
CA ARG A 83 22.04 -9.25 8.06
C ARG A 83 21.06 -9.87 7.09
N VAL A 84 21.58 -10.37 5.96
CA VAL A 84 20.80 -11.17 5.02
C VAL A 84 20.54 -12.53 5.63
N LEU A 85 19.28 -12.81 5.98
CA LEU A 85 18.85 -14.07 6.60
C LEU A 85 17.79 -14.79 5.76
N TYR A 86 17.28 -14.15 4.71
CA TYR A 86 16.25 -14.70 3.85
C TYR A 86 16.60 -14.48 2.38
N HIS A 87 16.49 -15.54 1.56
CA HIS A 87 16.76 -15.53 0.13
C HIS A 87 15.44 -15.67 -0.64
N TYR A 88 14.97 -14.56 -1.19
CA TYR A 88 13.76 -14.55 -2.00
C TYR A 88 14.06 -15.01 -3.43
N ARG A 89 13.62 -16.22 -3.78
CA ARG A 89 13.84 -16.77 -5.13
C ARG A 89 12.83 -16.17 -6.11
N ARG A 90 13.32 -15.46 -7.11
CA ARG A 90 12.51 -15.01 -8.25
C ARG A 90 12.43 -16.07 -9.32
N ARG A 91 11.24 -16.33 -9.82
CA ARG A 91 10.98 -17.29 -10.90
C ARG A 91 10.09 -16.63 -11.93
N GLY A 92 10.24 -16.96 -13.24
CA GLY A 92 9.32 -16.52 -14.28
C GLY A 92 7.90 -16.99 -13.98
N GLY A 93 6.92 -16.14 -14.27
CA GLY A 93 5.51 -16.41 -14.03
C GLY A 93 5.03 -16.24 -12.59
N GLN A 94 5.83 -15.60 -11.74
CA GLN A 94 5.37 -15.22 -10.41
C GLN A 94 4.23 -14.20 -10.48
N MET A 95 3.37 -14.26 -9.48
CA MET A 95 2.22 -13.37 -9.29
C MET A 95 2.56 -11.89 -9.42
N THR A 96 3.75 -11.50 -8.93
CA THR A 96 4.27 -10.13 -8.94
C THR A 96 4.80 -9.67 -10.31
N GLU A 97 4.95 -10.57 -11.28
CA GLU A 97 5.44 -10.24 -12.62
C GLU A 97 4.33 -9.96 -13.63
N VAL A 98 3.08 -10.27 -13.30
CA VAL A 98 1.92 -9.95 -14.14
C VAL A 98 1.64 -8.46 -14.03
N LEU A 99 1.58 -7.77 -15.18
CA LEU A 99 1.45 -6.31 -15.25
C LEU A 99 0.26 -5.77 -14.43
N PHE A 100 -0.92 -6.39 -14.55
CA PHE A 100 -2.08 -6.09 -13.72
C PHE A 100 -2.96 -7.34 -13.57
N PRO A 101 -2.71 -8.20 -12.58
CA PRO A 101 -3.57 -9.36 -12.32
C PRO A 101 -4.94 -8.91 -11.79
N PRO A 102 -6.03 -9.62 -12.14
CA PRO A 102 -7.39 -9.21 -11.77
C PRO A 102 -7.61 -9.00 -10.26
N ARG A 103 -6.86 -9.74 -9.44
CA ARG A 103 -6.95 -9.66 -7.97
C ARG A 103 -6.04 -8.60 -7.34
N ARG A 104 -5.36 -7.77 -8.15
CA ARG A 104 -4.50 -6.69 -7.64
C ARG A 104 -5.27 -5.65 -6.80
N LEU A 105 -6.59 -5.57 -7.00
CA LEU A 105 -7.44 -4.68 -6.22
C LEU A 105 -7.60 -5.10 -4.74
N ASP A 106 -7.16 -6.31 -4.36
CA ASP A 106 -7.09 -6.72 -2.95
C ASP A 106 -6.21 -5.78 -2.13
N ASP A 107 -5.15 -5.19 -2.71
CA ASP A 107 -4.33 -4.18 -2.04
C ASP A 107 -5.16 -2.96 -1.59
N LEU A 108 -6.20 -2.57 -2.33
CA LEU A 108 -7.10 -1.49 -1.92
C LEU A 108 -7.95 -1.88 -0.72
N LYS A 109 -8.34 -3.16 -0.61
CA LYS A 109 -9.03 -3.69 0.57
C LYS A 109 -8.12 -3.62 1.79
N MET A 110 -6.84 -3.98 1.65
CA MET A 110 -5.84 -3.86 2.71
C MET A 110 -5.79 -2.42 3.28
N TYR A 111 -5.59 -1.42 2.43
CA TYR A 111 -5.54 -0.02 2.89
C TYR A 111 -6.87 0.44 3.50
N TRP A 112 -8.00 -0.03 2.97
CA TRP A 112 -9.31 0.29 3.53
C TRP A 112 -9.49 -0.29 4.94
N ASN A 113 -9.04 -1.52 5.17
CA ASN A 113 -9.03 -2.14 6.50
C ASN A 113 -8.17 -1.33 7.49
N TRP A 114 -6.99 -0.87 7.06
CA TRP A 114 -6.14 -0.01 7.89
C TRP A 114 -6.81 1.30 8.26
N LEU A 115 -7.43 1.99 7.29
CA LEU A 115 -8.17 3.22 7.55
C LEU A 115 -9.25 3.02 8.59
N GLY A 116 -10.06 1.96 8.45
CA GLY A 116 -11.10 1.61 9.41
C GLY A 116 -10.55 1.34 10.79
N TRP A 117 -9.46 0.58 10.88
CA TRP A 117 -8.85 0.23 12.15
C TRP A 117 -8.26 1.45 12.86
N PHE A 118 -7.45 2.27 12.18
CA PHE A 118 -6.87 3.48 12.78
C PHE A 118 -7.93 4.50 13.19
N ALA A 119 -9.00 4.65 12.41
CA ALA A 119 -10.10 5.55 12.75
C ALA A 119 -10.91 5.10 13.99
N ALA A 120 -10.90 3.81 14.28
CA ALA A 120 -11.62 3.22 15.41
C ALA A 120 -10.84 3.24 16.73
N GLN A 121 -9.54 3.59 16.73
CA GLN A 121 -8.75 3.59 17.94
C GLN A 121 -9.20 4.68 18.92
N PRO A 122 -9.22 4.38 20.22
CA PRO A 122 -9.69 5.33 21.25
C PRO A 122 -8.77 6.56 21.35
N ASP A 123 -7.46 6.38 21.26
CA ASP A 123 -6.50 7.47 21.20
C ASP A 123 -6.21 7.85 19.74
N LYS A 124 -7.08 8.66 19.19
CA LYS A 124 -6.93 9.16 17.81
C LYS A 124 -5.68 10.02 17.60
N THR A 125 -5.08 10.56 18.66
CA THR A 125 -3.89 11.40 18.56
C THR A 125 -2.67 10.55 18.23
N GLU A 126 -2.50 9.41 18.88
CA GLU A 126 -1.41 8.47 18.62
C GLU A 126 -1.47 7.91 17.20
N TYR A 127 -2.65 7.49 16.75
CA TYR A 127 -2.83 6.84 15.45
C TYR A 127 -3.06 7.80 14.28
N LYS A 128 -3.18 9.11 14.54
CA LYS A 128 -3.44 10.12 13.52
C LYS A 128 -2.43 10.09 12.38
N GLY A 129 -1.15 10.01 12.68
CA GLY A 129 -0.10 9.97 11.66
C GLY A 129 -0.19 8.73 10.77
N TYR A 130 -0.50 7.58 11.33
CA TYR A 130 -0.71 6.33 10.57
C TYR A 130 -1.94 6.42 9.68
N TYR A 131 -3.04 6.97 10.19
CA TYR A 131 -4.26 7.21 9.42
C TYR A 131 -4.00 8.13 8.22
N GLU A 132 -3.32 9.26 8.43
CA GLU A 132 -2.98 10.23 7.39
C GLU A 132 -2.11 9.59 6.29
N TRP A 133 -1.13 8.76 6.66
CA TRP A 133 -0.34 8.00 5.69
C TRP A 133 -1.16 6.95 4.95
N ALA A 134 -2.04 6.23 5.64
CA ALA A 134 -2.94 5.27 5.00
C ALA A 134 -3.89 5.95 4.00
N VAL A 135 -4.42 7.14 4.30
CA VAL A 135 -5.19 7.98 3.37
C VAL A 135 -4.38 8.31 2.12
N ALA A 136 -3.13 8.79 2.30
CA ALA A 136 -2.27 9.15 1.18
C ALA A 136 -1.96 7.95 0.28
N TRP A 137 -1.66 6.78 0.88
CA TRP A 137 -1.38 5.57 0.13
C TRP A 137 -2.61 4.98 -0.54
N TYR A 138 -3.78 5.01 0.11
CA TYR A 138 -5.02 4.57 -0.51
C TYR A 138 -5.31 5.34 -1.80
N TRP A 139 -5.21 6.68 -1.77
CA TRP A 139 -5.36 7.53 -2.94
C TRP A 139 -4.33 7.20 -4.02
N LYS A 140 -3.03 7.17 -3.66
CA LYS A 140 -1.93 6.92 -4.58
C LYS A 140 -2.08 5.58 -5.29
N VAL A 141 -2.35 4.51 -4.54
CA VAL A 141 -2.47 3.14 -5.07
C VAL A 141 -3.74 2.99 -5.90
N PHE A 142 -4.85 3.58 -5.46
CA PHE A 142 -6.10 3.58 -6.23
C PHE A 142 -5.89 4.20 -7.61
N TYR A 143 -5.31 5.40 -7.66
CA TYR A 143 -5.06 6.10 -8.91
C TYR A 143 -4.08 5.36 -9.81
N LEU A 144 -3.01 4.83 -9.23
CA LEU A 144 -2.03 4.00 -9.95
C LEU A 144 -2.71 2.79 -10.60
N PHE A 145 -3.53 2.06 -9.85
CA PHE A 145 -4.22 0.86 -10.35
C PHE A 145 -5.26 1.19 -11.41
N TRP A 146 -5.95 2.31 -11.27
CA TRP A 146 -6.84 2.80 -12.31
C TRP A 146 -6.11 3.04 -13.62
N CYS A 147 -4.96 3.70 -13.58
CA CYS A 147 -4.13 3.94 -14.77
C CYS A 147 -3.62 2.63 -15.37
N GLN A 148 -3.03 1.75 -14.56
CA GLN A 148 -2.50 0.46 -15.02
C GLN A 148 -3.59 -0.44 -15.63
N ALA A 149 -4.76 -0.52 -15.02
CA ALA A 149 -5.88 -1.28 -15.56
C ALA A 149 -6.40 -0.70 -16.88
N SER A 150 -6.37 0.63 -17.01
CA SER A 150 -6.73 1.32 -18.26
C SER A 150 -5.73 1.04 -19.36
N GLU A 151 -4.42 1.12 -19.06
CA GLU A 151 -3.32 0.80 -20.00
C GLU A 151 -3.34 -0.66 -20.45
N ALA A 152 -3.63 -1.57 -19.52
CA ALA A 152 -3.75 -3.01 -19.79
C ALA A 152 -5.06 -3.40 -20.51
N GLY A 153 -5.97 -2.44 -20.80
CA GLY A 153 -7.29 -2.73 -21.38
C GLY A 153 -8.23 -3.53 -20.45
N ALA A 154 -7.90 -3.62 -19.17
CA ALA A 154 -8.63 -4.44 -18.20
C ALA A 154 -9.86 -3.74 -17.59
N MET A 155 -10.05 -2.44 -17.84
CA MET A 155 -11.10 -1.63 -17.22
C MET A 155 -12.51 -2.15 -17.47
N ALA A 156 -12.80 -2.68 -18.65
CA ALA A 156 -14.14 -3.20 -18.93
C ALA A 156 -14.53 -4.32 -17.95
N LYS A 157 -13.59 -5.18 -17.61
CA LYS A 157 -13.78 -6.31 -16.68
C LYS A 157 -13.75 -5.87 -15.21
N LEU A 158 -12.89 -4.92 -14.86
CA LEU A 158 -12.61 -4.54 -13.48
C LEU A 158 -13.43 -3.35 -12.99
N LYS A 159 -14.13 -2.65 -13.89
CA LYS A 159 -14.92 -1.46 -13.54
C LYS A 159 -15.90 -1.67 -12.38
N PRO A 160 -16.65 -2.78 -12.28
CA PRO A 160 -17.55 -3.00 -11.15
C PRO A 160 -16.82 -3.01 -9.80
N GLU A 161 -15.64 -3.61 -9.75
CA GLU A 161 -14.83 -3.68 -8.53
C GLU A 161 -14.21 -2.31 -8.20
N PHE A 162 -13.68 -1.62 -9.19
CA PHE A 162 -13.22 -0.24 -9.01
C PHE A 162 -14.32 0.69 -8.50
N LEU A 163 -15.56 0.52 -8.92
CA LEU A 163 -16.67 1.35 -8.45
C LEU A 163 -17.00 1.11 -6.97
N LYS A 164 -16.78 -0.11 -6.44
CA LYS A 164 -16.90 -0.36 -5.01
C LYS A 164 -15.85 0.42 -4.22
N HIS A 165 -14.58 0.30 -4.62
CA HIS A 165 -13.49 1.04 -3.99
C HIS A 165 -13.61 2.55 -4.21
N LYS A 166 -14.20 2.99 -5.33
CA LYS A 166 -14.46 4.41 -5.56
C LYS A 166 -15.42 5.00 -4.54
N LYS A 167 -16.43 4.26 -4.09
CA LYS A 167 -17.31 4.74 -3.01
C LYS A 167 -16.52 5.00 -1.72
N HIS A 168 -15.56 4.14 -1.40
CA HIS A 168 -14.65 4.37 -0.28
C HIS A 168 -13.79 5.60 -0.51
N LEU A 169 -13.21 5.76 -1.71
CA LEU A 169 -12.41 6.93 -2.06
C LEU A 169 -13.23 8.22 -1.93
N ASP A 170 -14.46 8.25 -2.44
CA ASP A 170 -15.36 9.40 -2.35
C ASP A 170 -15.66 9.77 -0.89
N SER A 171 -15.81 8.77 0.00
CA SER A 171 -16.09 9.00 1.42
C SER A 171 -14.91 9.61 2.18
N ILE A 172 -13.67 9.32 1.77
CA ILE A 172 -12.46 9.87 2.39
C ILE A 172 -11.87 11.07 1.63
N LEU A 173 -12.55 11.58 0.61
CA LEU A 173 -12.07 12.76 -0.13
C LEU A 173 -11.78 13.96 0.79
N PRO A 174 -12.62 14.30 1.80
CA PRO A 174 -12.29 15.35 2.74
C PRO A 174 -10.97 15.11 3.50
N ASP A 175 -10.67 13.86 3.83
CA ASP A 175 -9.44 13.50 4.53
C ASP A 175 -8.24 13.59 3.59
N ILE A 176 -8.36 13.19 2.32
CA ILE A 176 -7.33 13.41 1.29
C ILE A 176 -6.99 14.91 1.18
N LEU A 177 -8.00 15.77 1.16
CA LEU A 177 -7.80 17.22 1.03
C LEU A 177 -7.11 17.84 2.26
N ARG A 178 -7.35 17.31 3.45
CA ARG A 178 -6.69 17.74 4.70
C ARG A 178 -5.34 17.09 4.93
N CYS A 179 -5.07 15.94 4.31
CA CYS A 179 -3.87 15.14 4.55
C CYS A 179 -2.59 15.92 4.21
N PRO A 180 -1.64 16.02 5.16
CA PRO A 180 -0.38 16.73 4.92
C PRO A 180 0.55 15.98 3.96
N HIS A 181 0.38 14.65 3.81
CA HIS A 181 1.22 13.79 2.99
C HIS A 181 0.75 13.70 1.52
N VAL A 182 -0.38 14.34 1.18
CA VAL A 182 -0.87 14.43 -0.20
C VAL A 182 -0.51 15.81 -0.77
N PRO A 183 0.35 15.88 -1.82
CA PRO A 183 0.71 17.14 -2.46
C PRO A 183 -0.50 17.87 -3.05
N GLY A 184 -0.46 19.21 -3.13
CA GLY A 184 -1.57 20.02 -3.63
C GLY A 184 -2.05 19.62 -5.03
N ALA A 185 -1.11 19.31 -5.93
CA ALA A 185 -1.46 18.82 -7.27
C ALA A 185 -2.21 17.48 -7.24
N GLU A 186 -1.87 16.60 -6.30
CA GLU A 186 -2.57 15.32 -6.11
C GLU A 186 -3.95 15.51 -5.48
N LYS A 187 -4.12 16.48 -4.57
CA LYS A 187 -5.44 16.87 -4.04
C LYS A 187 -6.36 17.34 -5.14
N ALA A 188 -5.87 18.22 -6.02
CA ALA A 188 -6.64 18.67 -7.18
C ALA A 188 -7.01 17.51 -8.12
N ARG A 189 -6.07 16.60 -8.34
CA ARG A 189 -6.29 15.38 -9.14
C ARG A 189 -7.33 14.47 -8.48
N ALA A 190 -7.32 14.31 -7.16
CA ALA A 190 -8.31 13.50 -6.44
C ALA A 190 -9.73 14.09 -6.61
N VAL A 191 -9.90 15.41 -6.48
CA VAL A 191 -11.19 16.07 -6.71
C VAL A 191 -11.68 15.80 -8.14
N LEU A 192 -10.82 16.03 -9.14
CA LEU A 192 -11.18 15.81 -10.53
C LEU A 192 -11.50 14.32 -10.80
N PHE A 193 -10.74 13.41 -10.20
CA PHE A 193 -10.96 11.99 -10.33
C PHE A 193 -12.29 11.55 -9.72
N CYS A 194 -12.63 12.02 -8.54
CA CYS A 194 -13.90 11.70 -7.90
C CYS A 194 -15.09 12.20 -8.75
N ALA A 195 -14.96 13.36 -9.38
CA ALA A 195 -16.00 13.93 -10.25
C ALA A 195 -16.05 13.26 -11.64
N ALA A 196 -14.90 12.98 -12.25
CA ALA A 196 -14.80 12.50 -13.64
C ALA A 196 -13.56 11.58 -13.85
N PRO A 197 -13.61 10.32 -13.43
CA PRO A 197 -12.44 9.41 -13.47
C PRO A 197 -11.83 9.23 -14.85
N GLY A 198 -12.64 9.15 -15.90
CA GLY A 198 -12.18 9.00 -17.28
C GLY A 198 -11.39 10.20 -17.79
N LEU A 199 -11.76 11.40 -17.40
CA LEU A 199 -11.08 12.63 -17.80
C LEU A 199 -9.68 12.72 -17.22
N THR A 200 -9.49 12.32 -15.96
CA THR A 200 -8.16 12.35 -15.32
C THR A 200 -7.17 11.43 -15.98
N TYR A 201 -7.59 10.24 -16.40
CA TYR A 201 -6.76 9.32 -17.16
C TYR A 201 -6.35 9.92 -18.51
N THR A 202 -7.32 10.45 -19.27
CA THR A 202 -7.06 11.06 -20.58
C THR A 202 -6.04 12.22 -20.49
N LEU A 203 -6.19 13.09 -19.48
CA LEU A 203 -5.26 14.21 -19.25
C LEU A 203 -3.84 13.73 -18.86
N ALA A 204 -3.74 12.71 -18.01
CA ALA A 204 -2.45 12.15 -17.61
C ALA A 204 -1.74 11.49 -18.80
N HIS A 205 -2.48 10.74 -19.63
CA HIS A 205 -1.95 10.08 -20.81
C HIS A 205 -1.50 11.07 -21.91
N ALA A 206 -2.26 12.13 -22.11
CA ALA A 206 -1.89 13.21 -23.04
C ALA A 206 -0.59 13.92 -22.62
N ARG A 207 -0.41 14.20 -21.30
CA ARG A 207 0.84 14.76 -20.76
C ARG A 207 2.02 13.83 -20.91
N GLY A 208 1.87 12.53 -20.69
CA GLY A 208 2.91 11.52 -20.87
C GLY A 208 3.42 11.47 -22.32
N LYS A 209 2.50 11.53 -23.29
CA LYS A 209 2.87 11.60 -24.72
C LYS A 209 3.62 12.87 -25.10
N LEU A 210 3.31 14.02 -24.48
CA LEU A 210 3.99 15.28 -24.71
C LEU A 210 5.41 15.31 -24.12
N HIS A 211 5.69 14.51 -23.08
CA HIS A 211 7.03 14.43 -22.47
C HIS A 211 7.88 13.32 -23.06
N GLY A 212 7.28 12.25 -23.58
CA GLY A 212 7.98 11.15 -24.28
C GLY A 212 8.53 11.51 -25.68
N SER A 213 8.09 12.62 -26.26
CA SER A 213 8.56 13.05 -27.58
C SER A 213 9.80 13.96 -27.53
N LYS A 214 10.46 14.13 -26.38
CA LYS A 214 11.66 14.97 -26.20
C LYS A 214 12.95 14.18 -25.91
N THR A 215 12.94 12.88 -26.10
CA THR A 215 14.14 12.04 -26.02
C THR A 215 14.24 11.20 -27.29
N ASP A 216 14.66 11.84 -28.40
CA ASP A 216 15.37 11.27 -29.51
C ASP A 216 16.57 12.15 -29.80
#